data_8e887a50b6ad75c25fe084fab43484fb
#
_entry.id   8e887a50b6ad75c25fe084fab43484fb
#
_cell.length_a   1.000
_cell.length_b   1.000
_cell.length_c   1.000
_cell.angle_alpha   90.00
_cell.angle_beta   90.00
_cell.angle_gamma   90.00
#
_symmetry.space_group_name_H-M   'P 1'
#
loop_
_entity.id
_entity.type
_entity.pdbx_description
1 polymer ?
#
loop_
_entity_poly.entity_id
_entity_poly.type
_entity_poly.pdbx_seq_one_letter_code
_entity_poly.pdbx_strand_id
1 'polypeptide(L)'
;MKKLLSLCGLLLLVACGWIFGATDRNTPREAPKRPSAAVREVVRDGEYTSKDEVARYIRQFGTLPRNFITKAAARALGWRGGPLEPYAPGKSIGGDRFGNYERRLPPDDYRECDIDTRGKPRGAKRLVFTAGRRIYYTEDHYKTFKEVK
;
A
#
# COMPACT_ATOMS: atom_id res chain seq x y z
N MET A 1 67.77 -49.44 5.61
CA MET A 1 67.81 -50.72 4.78
C MET A 1 66.66 -50.53 3.79
N LYS A 2 67.09 -50.36 2.53
CA LYS A 2 66.66 -51.15 1.36
C LYS A 2 65.11 -51.12 1.13
N LYS A 3 64.52 -50.81 0.02
CA LYS A 3 64.90 -50.76 -1.44
C LYS A 3 63.66 -50.15 -2.10
N LEU A 4 63.63 -49.19 -2.97
CA LEU A 4 63.95 -49.22 -4.42
C LEU A 4 62.88 -49.97 -5.26
N LEU A 5 62.47 -49.29 -6.33
CA LEU A 5 61.98 -49.75 -7.62
C LEU A 5 60.47 -49.94 -7.73
N SER A 6 59.79 -49.59 -8.77
CA SER A 6 60.09 -49.21 -10.15
C SER A 6 58.81 -49.00 -10.88
N LEU A 7 58.70 -47.97 -11.63
CA LEU A 7 58.62 -47.92 -13.11
C LEU A 7 57.39 -48.51 -13.79
N CYS A 8 56.95 -47.81 -14.76
CA CYS A 8 56.09 -48.05 -15.92
C CYS A 8 54.67 -47.47 -15.78
N GLY A 9 54.30 -46.45 -16.42
CA GLY A 9 54.46 -46.14 -17.84
C GLY A 9 53.26 -46.66 -18.60
N LEU A 10 52.29 -45.77 -18.87
CA LEU A 10 51.58 -45.86 -20.13
C LEU A 10 50.88 -44.51 -20.47
N LEU A 11 51.46 -43.86 -21.45
CA LEU A 11 50.82 -42.82 -22.23
C LEU A 11 49.64 -43.43 -22.96
N LEU A 12 48.48 -42.80 -22.83
CA LEU A 12 47.45 -42.90 -23.86
C LEU A 12 46.88 -41.50 -24.11
N LEU A 13 47.41 -40.91 -25.16
CA LEU A 13 46.81 -39.81 -25.90
C LEU A 13 45.46 -40.27 -26.48
N VAL A 14 44.37 -39.65 -26.09
CA VAL A 14 43.16 -39.65 -26.92
C VAL A 14 42.78 -38.19 -27.15
N ALA A 15 42.93 -37.88 -28.40
CA ALA A 15 42.64 -36.60 -29.01
C ALA A 15 41.14 -36.39 -29.16
N CYS A 16 40.81 -35.13 -29.29
CA CYS A 16 39.65 -34.60 -30.05
C CYS A 16 38.25 -34.78 -29.52
N GLY A 17 37.71 -33.66 -29.20
CA GLY A 17 36.26 -33.42 -29.11
C GLY A 17 35.95 -32.00 -28.75
N TRP A 18 36.36 -31.03 -29.57
CA TRP A 18 35.85 -29.68 -29.51
C TRP A 18 34.39 -29.71 -30.04
N ILE A 19 33.44 -29.84 -29.14
CA ILE A 19 32.04 -29.57 -29.47
C ILE A 19 31.80 -28.09 -29.12
N PHE A 20 31.79 -27.23 -30.11
CA PHE A 20 31.22 -25.90 -30.04
C PHE A 20 29.74 -26.04 -29.79
N GLY A 21 29.34 -26.05 -28.51
CA GLY A 21 27.97 -25.82 -28.09
C GLY A 21 27.67 -24.35 -28.25
N ALA A 22 26.92 -23.98 -29.29
CA ALA A 22 26.36 -22.67 -29.45
C ALA A 22 25.45 -22.38 -28.24
N THR A 23 25.92 -21.51 -27.36
CA THR A 23 25.09 -20.95 -26.31
C THR A 23 24.10 -20.01 -26.93
N ASP A 24 22.88 -20.49 -27.03
CA ASP A 24 21.69 -19.68 -27.36
C ASP A 24 21.55 -18.56 -26.32
N ARG A 25 21.95 -17.35 -26.71
CA ARG A 25 21.95 -16.14 -25.86
C ARG A 25 20.64 -15.39 -25.98
N ASN A 26 19.55 -16.06 -26.18
CA ASN A 26 18.27 -15.37 -26.36
C ASN A 26 17.16 -15.87 -25.43
N THR A 27 17.52 -16.18 -24.18
CA THR A 27 16.52 -16.28 -23.13
C THR A 27 16.23 -14.88 -22.62
N PRO A 28 15.02 -14.34 -22.77
CA PRO A 28 14.66 -13.08 -22.15
C PRO A 28 14.83 -13.24 -20.63
N ARG A 29 15.78 -12.53 -20.06
CA ARG A 29 15.98 -12.45 -18.61
C ARG A 29 14.72 -11.80 -18.04
N GLU A 30 13.81 -12.63 -17.54
CA GLU A 30 12.63 -12.17 -16.81
C GLU A 30 13.12 -11.25 -15.68
N ALA A 31 12.77 -9.97 -15.79
CA ALA A 31 13.12 -9.00 -14.76
C ALA A 31 12.56 -9.51 -13.43
N PRO A 32 13.30 -9.42 -12.32
CA PRO A 32 12.80 -9.87 -11.03
C PRO A 32 11.50 -9.14 -10.75
N LYS A 33 10.39 -9.89 -10.65
CA LYS A 33 9.11 -9.37 -10.15
C LYS A 33 9.43 -8.65 -8.87
N ARG A 34 9.22 -7.31 -8.86
CA ARG A 34 9.29 -6.54 -7.61
C ARG A 34 8.45 -7.30 -6.59
N PRO A 35 8.98 -7.59 -5.39
CA PRO A 35 8.16 -8.22 -4.37
C PRO A 35 6.91 -7.38 -4.21
N SER A 36 5.76 -7.99 -4.40
CA SER A 36 4.48 -7.41 -4.07
C SER A 36 4.64 -6.80 -2.68
N ALA A 37 4.44 -5.47 -2.57
CA ALA A 37 4.62 -4.78 -1.30
C ALA A 37 3.82 -5.58 -0.27
N ALA A 38 4.53 -6.23 0.67
CA ALA A 38 3.89 -7.03 1.69
C ALA A 38 2.80 -6.17 2.31
N VAL A 39 1.56 -6.63 2.24
CA VAL A 39 0.40 -5.90 2.75
C VAL A 39 0.66 -5.68 4.23
N ARG A 40 1.10 -4.48 4.60
CA ARG A 40 1.40 -4.14 6.00
C ARG A 40 0.13 -4.32 6.79
N GLU A 41 0.19 -5.18 7.79
CA GLU A 41 -0.90 -5.38 8.73
C GLU A 41 -1.19 -4.06 9.47
N VAL A 42 -2.48 -3.75 9.67
CA VAL A 42 -2.89 -2.58 10.43
C VAL A 42 -3.13 -2.98 11.89
N VAL A 43 -2.63 -2.16 12.81
CA VAL A 43 -2.77 -2.37 14.26
C VAL A 43 -3.67 -1.30 14.86
N ARG A 44 -4.36 -1.63 15.96
CA ARG A 44 -5.36 -0.75 16.58
C ARG A 44 -4.83 0.64 16.93
N ASP A 45 -3.61 0.73 17.44
CA ASP A 45 -3.00 2.00 17.84
C ASP A 45 -2.19 2.67 16.71
N GLY A 46 -2.29 2.13 15.51
CA GLY A 46 -1.62 2.66 14.32
C GLY A 46 -2.24 3.96 13.83
N GLU A 47 -1.43 4.71 13.09
CA GLU A 47 -1.83 5.94 12.41
C GLU A 47 -1.61 5.78 10.92
N TYR A 48 -2.67 5.96 10.14
CA TYR A 48 -2.70 5.67 8.72
C TYR A 48 -3.35 6.82 7.95
N THR A 49 -2.87 7.08 6.74
CA THR A 49 -3.39 8.16 5.88
C THR A 49 -3.62 7.72 4.44
N SER A 50 -3.00 6.62 4.01
CA SER A 50 -3.20 6.11 2.66
C SER A 50 -4.54 5.41 2.51
N LYS A 51 -5.09 5.44 1.30
CA LYS A 51 -6.37 4.78 0.96
C LYS A 51 -6.42 3.34 1.44
N ASP A 52 -5.40 2.56 1.14
CA ASP A 52 -5.42 1.11 1.37
C ASP A 52 -5.27 0.76 2.86
N GLU A 53 -4.43 1.47 3.60
CA GLU A 53 -4.26 1.25 5.03
C GLU A 53 -5.51 1.67 5.81
N VAL A 54 -6.08 2.85 5.51
CA VAL A 54 -7.29 3.34 6.17
C VAL A 54 -8.48 2.43 5.85
N ALA A 55 -8.62 1.97 4.61
CA ALA A 55 -9.68 1.03 4.25
C ALA A 55 -9.53 -0.31 4.99
N ARG A 56 -8.31 -0.87 5.10
CA ARG A 56 -8.06 -2.08 5.90
C ARG A 56 -8.38 -1.85 7.37
N TYR A 57 -7.98 -0.71 7.92
CA TYR A 57 -8.28 -0.38 9.31
C TYR A 57 -9.79 -0.33 9.58
N ILE A 58 -10.56 0.34 8.72
CA ILE A 58 -12.01 0.40 8.84
C ILE A 58 -12.63 -1.01 8.76
N ARG A 59 -12.16 -1.87 7.84
CA ARG A 59 -12.66 -3.25 7.74
C ARG A 59 -12.37 -4.07 8.99
N GLN A 60 -11.18 -3.90 9.55
CA GLN A 60 -10.77 -4.69 10.72
C GLN A 60 -11.42 -4.20 12.00
N PHE A 61 -11.48 -2.88 12.20
CA PHE A 61 -11.87 -2.29 13.49
C PHE A 61 -13.22 -1.57 13.47
N GLY A 62 -13.83 -1.34 12.31
CA GLY A 62 -15.12 -0.66 12.17
C GLY A 62 -15.09 0.85 12.45
N THR A 63 -13.92 1.44 12.64
CA THR A 63 -13.72 2.84 12.97
C THR A 63 -12.51 3.42 12.23
N LEU A 64 -12.30 4.73 12.30
CA LEU A 64 -11.10 5.39 11.78
C LEU A 64 -9.91 5.24 12.73
N PRO A 65 -8.68 5.26 12.21
CA PRO A 65 -7.46 5.37 13.00
C PRO A 65 -7.47 6.62 13.90
N ARG A 66 -6.72 6.57 15.00
CA ARG A 66 -6.68 7.64 16.03
C ARG A 66 -6.15 9.00 15.53
N ASN A 67 -5.52 9.03 14.36
CA ASN A 67 -5.06 10.28 13.74
C ASN A 67 -6.17 11.04 13.00
N PHE A 68 -7.39 10.55 12.99
CA PHE A 68 -8.52 11.29 12.42
C PHE A 68 -9.30 12.03 13.51
N ILE A 69 -9.69 13.28 13.18
CA ILE A 69 -10.57 14.10 14.00
C ILE A 69 -11.69 14.69 13.14
N THR A 70 -12.86 14.91 13.74
CA THR A 70 -14.00 15.53 13.05
C THR A 70 -13.74 17.01 12.76
N LYS A 71 -14.48 17.56 11.79
CA LYS A 71 -14.47 19.01 11.53
C LYS A 71 -14.86 19.82 12.78
N ALA A 72 -15.77 19.29 13.60
CA ALA A 72 -16.16 19.94 14.86
C ALA A 72 -14.98 20.00 15.84
N ALA A 73 -14.26 18.89 16.04
CA ALA A 73 -13.10 18.84 16.90
C ALA A 73 -11.96 19.76 16.38
N ALA A 74 -11.72 19.77 15.07
CA ALA A 74 -10.74 20.66 14.46
C ALA A 74 -11.09 22.15 14.67
N ARG A 75 -12.37 22.51 14.52
CA ARG A 75 -12.83 23.88 14.79
C ARG A 75 -12.66 24.30 16.24
N ALA A 76 -12.85 23.39 17.19
CA ALA A 76 -12.59 23.65 18.60
C ALA A 76 -11.10 23.98 18.88
N LEU A 77 -10.18 23.48 18.04
CA LEU A 77 -8.76 23.82 18.05
C LEU A 77 -8.42 25.10 17.26
N GLY A 78 -9.42 25.83 16.78
CA GLY A 78 -9.23 27.09 16.05
C GLY A 78 -9.18 26.95 14.53
N TRP A 79 -9.24 25.72 13.97
CA TRP A 79 -9.24 25.51 12.53
C TRP A 79 -10.48 26.11 11.84
N ARG A 80 -10.26 26.85 10.75
CA ARG A 80 -11.34 27.51 9.98
C ARG A 80 -11.36 27.05 8.51
N GLY A 81 -10.56 26.05 8.16
CA GLY A 81 -10.38 25.55 6.81
C GLY A 81 -8.90 25.54 6.40
N GLY A 82 -8.60 24.98 5.22
CA GLY A 82 -7.22 24.88 4.75
C GLY A 82 -6.41 23.76 5.44
N PRO A 83 -5.07 23.91 5.54
CA PRO A 83 -4.21 22.93 6.17
C PRO A 83 -4.56 22.73 7.66
N LEU A 84 -4.59 21.47 8.10
CA LEU A 84 -4.91 21.14 9.50
C LEU A 84 -3.67 21.18 10.41
N GLU A 85 -2.48 20.98 9.83
CA GLU A 85 -1.22 20.81 10.56
C GLU A 85 -0.93 21.90 11.63
N PRO A 86 -1.20 23.21 11.39
CA PRO A 86 -0.95 24.24 12.41
C PRO A 86 -1.84 24.13 13.66
N TYR A 87 -2.98 23.44 13.55
CA TYR A 87 -3.99 23.35 14.62
C TYR A 87 -3.99 21.99 15.32
N ALA A 88 -3.69 20.95 14.57
CA ALA A 88 -3.66 19.56 15.03
C ALA A 88 -2.57 18.79 14.29
N PRO A 89 -1.31 18.91 14.71
CA PRO A 89 -0.17 18.27 14.06
C PRO A 89 -0.36 16.75 13.89
N GLY A 90 -0.07 16.25 12.70
CA GLY A 90 -0.18 14.83 12.38
C GLY A 90 -1.62 14.30 12.25
N LYS A 91 -2.64 15.13 12.39
CA LYS A 91 -4.04 14.73 12.26
C LYS A 91 -4.57 14.93 10.84
N SER A 92 -5.65 14.22 10.54
CA SER A 92 -6.44 14.35 9.30
C SER A 92 -7.92 14.52 9.66
N ILE A 93 -8.68 15.16 8.77
CA ILE A 93 -10.13 15.30 8.97
C ILE A 93 -10.83 13.99 8.62
N GLY A 94 -11.71 13.53 9.50
CA GLY A 94 -12.54 12.36 9.24
C GLY A 94 -13.50 12.03 10.37
N GLY A 95 -14.52 11.21 10.04
CA GLY A 95 -15.57 10.78 10.96
C GLY A 95 -16.85 11.62 10.87
N ASP A 96 -16.86 12.67 10.10
CA ASP A 96 -18.07 13.45 9.84
C ASP A 96 -19.06 12.67 8.95
N ARG A 97 -20.36 12.99 9.07
CA ARG A 97 -21.40 12.41 8.23
C ARG A 97 -21.25 12.87 6.78
N PHE A 98 -21.38 11.92 5.85
CA PHE A 98 -21.49 12.20 4.42
C PHE A 98 -22.96 12.06 3.99
N GLY A 99 -23.56 13.11 3.47
CA GLY A 99 -25.00 13.21 3.27
C GLY A 99 -25.55 12.44 2.05
N ASN A 100 -24.70 12.07 1.08
CA ASN A 100 -25.11 11.40 -0.18
C ASN A 100 -26.33 12.07 -0.86
N TYR A 101 -26.44 13.39 -0.80
CA TYR A 101 -27.61 14.15 -1.29
C TYR A 101 -27.84 13.97 -2.79
N GLU A 102 -26.76 13.78 -3.55
CA GLU A 102 -26.82 13.53 -4.99
C GLU A 102 -27.12 12.06 -5.33
N ARG A 103 -27.34 11.22 -4.32
CA ARG A 103 -27.66 9.78 -4.46
C ARG A 103 -26.66 9.01 -5.36
N ARG A 104 -25.39 9.37 -5.31
CA ARG A 104 -24.31 8.71 -6.07
C ARG A 104 -23.93 7.35 -5.51
N LEU A 105 -24.23 7.11 -4.25
CA LEU A 105 -24.06 5.84 -3.55
C LEU A 105 -25.44 5.26 -3.16
N PRO A 106 -25.55 3.95 -2.95
CA PRO A 106 -26.76 3.34 -2.41
C PRO A 106 -27.21 4.03 -1.12
N PRO A 107 -28.51 4.03 -0.78
CA PRO A 107 -28.99 4.60 0.48
C PRO A 107 -28.34 3.91 1.68
N ASP A 108 -27.67 4.69 2.56
CA ASP A 108 -27.09 4.23 3.82
C ASP A 108 -26.64 5.43 4.65
N ASP A 109 -26.25 5.17 5.91
CA ASP A 109 -25.60 6.16 6.76
C ASP A 109 -24.07 6.13 6.55
N TYR A 110 -23.59 7.17 5.91
CA TYR A 110 -22.19 7.30 5.54
C TYR A 110 -21.42 8.26 6.44
N ARG A 111 -20.16 7.91 6.67
CA ARG A 111 -19.13 8.81 7.18
C ARG A 111 -18.03 8.97 6.14
N GLU A 112 -17.27 10.07 6.26
CA GLU A 112 -16.18 10.38 5.35
C GLU A 112 -14.87 10.62 6.08
N CYS A 113 -13.75 10.46 5.37
CA CYS A 113 -12.45 10.89 5.83
C CYS A 113 -11.54 11.31 4.67
N ASP A 114 -10.63 12.24 4.98
CA ASP A 114 -9.61 12.69 4.04
C ASP A 114 -8.53 11.62 3.86
N ILE A 115 -7.98 11.52 2.65
CA ILE A 115 -6.90 10.60 2.32
C ILE A 115 -5.67 11.39 1.83
N ASP A 116 -4.47 10.94 2.23
CA ASP A 116 -3.17 11.52 1.87
C ASP A 116 -2.99 12.99 2.29
N THR A 117 -3.57 13.42 3.44
CA THR A 117 -3.58 14.83 3.86
C THR A 117 -2.68 15.15 5.05
N ARG A 118 -1.98 14.17 5.65
CA ARG A 118 -1.08 14.41 6.80
C ARG A 118 0.05 15.35 6.39
N GLY A 119 0.21 16.47 7.12
CA GLY A 119 1.22 17.49 6.83
C GLY A 119 1.06 18.20 5.49
N LYS A 120 -0.10 18.07 4.84
CA LYS A 120 -0.38 18.65 3.52
C LYS A 120 -1.72 19.40 3.53
N PRO A 121 -1.94 20.32 2.58
CA PRO A 121 -3.28 20.86 2.35
C PRO A 121 -4.28 19.76 2.02
N ARG A 122 -5.53 19.97 2.41
CA ARG A 122 -6.62 19.03 2.09
C ARG A 122 -6.83 18.96 0.58
N GLY A 123 -6.64 17.77 0.01
CA GLY A 123 -6.91 17.48 -1.40
C GLY A 123 -8.36 17.04 -1.63
N ALA A 124 -8.64 16.45 -2.80
CA ALA A 124 -9.95 15.93 -3.20
C ALA A 124 -10.22 14.49 -2.77
N LYS A 125 -9.18 13.74 -2.38
CA LYS A 125 -9.28 12.31 -2.06
C LYS A 125 -10.02 12.05 -0.76
N ARG A 126 -11.01 11.14 -0.80
CA ARG A 126 -11.82 10.74 0.37
C ARG A 126 -12.07 9.24 0.37
N LEU A 127 -12.25 8.69 1.56
CA LEU A 127 -13.05 7.49 1.74
C LEU A 127 -14.41 7.87 2.32
N VAL A 128 -15.44 7.21 1.81
CA VAL A 128 -16.82 7.27 2.32
C VAL A 128 -17.18 5.84 2.73
N PHE A 129 -17.63 5.64 3.95
CA PHE A 129 -17.83 4.30 4.51
C PHE A 129 -19.05 4.23 5.43
N THR A 130 -19.56 3.01 5.61
CA THR A 130 -20.70 2.70 6.47
C THR A 130 -20.26 1.92 7.71
N ALA A 131 -21.11 1.84 8.71
CA ALA A 131 -20.93 0.94 9.86
C ALA A 131 -20.84 -0.53 9.44
N GLY A 132 -21.52 -0.92 8.35
CA GLY A 132 -21.41 -2.25 7.71
C GLY A 132 -20.12 -2.49 6.94
N ARG A 133 -19.16 -1.58 7.03
CA ARG A 133 -17.82 -1.67 6.43
C ARG A 133 -17.81 -1.68 4.90
N ARG A 134 -18.87 -1.23 4.24
CA ARG A 134 -18.80 -0.87 2.83
C ARG A 134 -17.99 0.40 2.69
N ILE A 135 -17.05 0.42 1.77
CA ILE A 135 -16.08 1.52 1.62
C ILE A 135 -16.01 1.92 0.16
N TYR A 136 -16.13 3.21 -0.08
CA TYR A 136 -16.02 3.82 -1.40
C TYR A 136 -14.90 4.85 -1.38
N TYR A 137 -14.16 4.92 -2.47
CA TYR A 137 -13.10 5.89 -2.68
C TYR A 137 -13.48 6.87 -3.77
N THR A 138 -13.20 8.14 -3.55
CA THR A 138 -13.26 9.21 -4.56
C THR A 138 -11.93 9.94 -4.60
N GLU A 139 -11.50 10.31 -5.79
CA GLU A 139 -10.28 11.11 -6.01
C GLU A 139 -10.59 12.50 -6.58
N ASP A 140 -11.85 12.78 -6.89
CA ASP A 140 -12.34 13.96 -7.58
C ASP A 140 -13.40 14.75 -6.78
N HIS A 141 -13.30 14.67 -5.45
CA HIS A 141 -14.19 15.38 -4.51
C HIS A 141 -15.66 15.02 -4.73
N TYR A 142 -15.98 13.72 -4.62
CA TYR A 142 -17.31 13.10 -4.65
C TYR A 142 -18.01 13.08 -6.02
N LYS A 143 -17.34 13.41 -7.13
CA LYS A 143 -17.94 13.33 -8.47
C LYS A 143 -18.09 11.88 -8.91
N THR A 144 -17.11 11.04 -8.64
CA THR A 144 -17.15 9.60 -8.91
C THR A 144 -16.74 8.78 -7.70
N PHE A 145 -17.21 7.54 -7.63
CA PHE A 145 -16.88 6.60 -6.56
C PHE A 145 -16.46 5.25 -7.13
N LYS A 146 -15.47 4.65 -6.48
CA LYS A 146 -15.05 3.27 -6.72
C LYS A 146 -15.17 2.49 -5.42
N GLU A 147 -15.86 1.36 -5.44
CA GLU A 147 -15.93 0.50 -4.27
C GLU A 147 -14.53 -0.09 -3.99
N VAL A 148 -14.10 0.00 -2.75
CA VAL A 148 -12.85 -0.58 -2.30
C VAL A 148 -13.18 -1.98 -1.79
N LYS A 149 -12.64 -3.01 -2.44
CA LYS A 149 -12.80 -4.43 -2.06
C LYS A 149 -11.71 -4.88 -1.10
#